data_eb4f9d53b42d6a88bd72e75c8b60bdca
#
_entry.id   eb4f9d53b42d6a88bd72e75c8b60bdca
#
_cell.length_a   1.000
_cell.length_b   1.000
_cell.length_c   1.000
_cell.angle_alpha   90.00
_cell.angle_beta   90.00
_cell.angle_gamma   90.00
#
_symmetry.space_group_name_H-M   'P 1'
#
loop_
_entity.id
_entity.type
_entity.pdbx_description
1 polymer ?
#
loop_
_entity_poly.entity_id
_entity_poly.type
_entity_poly.pdbx_seq_one_letter_code
_entity_poly.pdbx_strand_id
1 'polypeptide(L)'
;MSEKIKIAFTSCTRYQAFPKQPQWRDIEDEDPDYLFLLGDQIYMDFGLPIFSKEPIGAPKRYSVDKFRNTMDKHYEAQWSEPHFKKLFEKMHAKNAVHGTWDDHDFAWNNAYGSEVEDAKKNASRELFHKWMNCSTNKPEVYHHIDIPNARVIFLDTRYYADARGKSPRNLLGESQFQFLEEKLQHERMYTIICSGLTLTNGNENWAMFDQDYKRLSSLLNDKKNVLFLAGDIHRNKFSSPGIKRPCYEIVSSGMAVNIFGLPLSFDDRRNWGLIAFDEKEVIVRLTDKRGSQQYVINTTSWLSGSKQLV
;
A
#
# COMPACT_ATOMS: atom_id res chain seq x y z
N MET A 1 -5.92 27.50 15.23
CA MET A 1 -6.10 26.58 14.09
C MET A 1 -5.85 25.20 14.65
N SER A 2 -6.74 24.22 14.43
CA SER A 2 -6.47 22.83 14.83
C SER A 2 -5.24 22.35 14.05
N GLU A 3 -4.35 21.65 14.76
CA GLU A 3 -3.18 21.03 14.13
C GLU A 3 -3.65 19.96 13.13
N LYS A 4 -3.04 19.94 11.93
CA LYS A 4 -3.40 18.95 10.91
C LYS A 4 -2.83 17.60 11.30
N ILE A 5 -3.63 16.55 11.14
CA ILE A 5 -3.14 15.17 11.23
C ILE A 5 -2.35 14.85 9.96
N LYS A 6 -1.11 14.37 10.15
CA LYS A 6 -0.18 14.03 9.07
C LYS A 6 -0.01 12.52 8.94
N ILE A 7 -0.23 12.00 7.75
CA ILE A 7 0.00 10.60 7.40
C ILE A 7 1.06 10.53 6.30
N ALA A 8 2.21 9.94 6.58
CA ALA A 8 3.15 9.54 5.54
C ALA A 8 2.77 8.16 5.02
N PHE A 9 2.83 7.94 3.70
CA PHE A 9 2.51 6.65 3.09
C PHE A 9 3.41 6.34 1.90
N THR A 10 3.70 5.05 1.72
CA THR A 10 4.51 4.56 0.61
C THR A 10 4.36 3.05 0.44
N SER A 11 4.93 2.51 -0.63
CA SER A 11 5.03 1.08 -0.93
C SER A 11 6.26 0.77 -1.78
N CYS A 12 6.45 -0.48 -2.15
CA CYS A 12 7.45 -0.94 -3.11
C CYS A 12 8.88 -0.62 -2.66
N THR A 13 9.33 -1.38 -1.66
CA THR A 13 10.64 -1.25 -1.03
C THR A 13 11.47 -2.50 -1.26
N ARG A 14 12.45 -2.43 -2.16
CA ARG A 14 13.32 -3.56 -2.49
C ARG A 14 14.73 -3.36 -1.94
N TYR A 15 15.01 -3.91 -0.77
CA TYR A 15 16.31 -3.82 -0.11
C TYR A 15 17.48 -4.30 -0.98
N GLN A 16 17.31 -5.37 -1.74
CA GLN A 16 18.38 -5.96 -2.58
C GLN A 16 18.88 -5.02 -3.66
N ALA A 17 18.00 -4.14 -4.19
CA ALA A 17 18.39 -3.13 -5.16
C ALA A 17 18.90 -1.84 -4.48
N PHE A 18 18.34 -1.52 -3.33
CA PHE A 18 18.63 -0.30 -2.59
C PHE A 18 18.89 -0.62 -1.11
N PRO A 19 20.11 -1.13 -0.76
CA PRO A 19 20.44 -1.46 0.62
C PRO A 19 20.67 -0.22 1.51
N LYS A 20 20.68 0.98 0.91
CA LYS A 20 20.70 2.26 1.60
C LYS A 20 19.49 3.09 1.14
N GLN A 21 18.65 3.46 2.08
CA GLN A 21 17.36 4.10 1.82
C GLN A 21 17.23 5.43 2.60
N PRO A 22 18.06 6.46 2.29
CA PRO A 22 18.11 7.72 3.04
C PRO A 22 16.78 8.50 3.00
N GLN A 23 15.90 8.24 2.03
CA GLN A 23 14.59 8.86 1.89
C GLN A 23 13.63 8.58 3.05
N TRP A 24 13.89 7.55 3.87
CA TRP A 24 13.15 7.36 5.12
C TRP A 24 13.40 8.47 6.13
N ARG A 25 14.58 9.11 6.06
CA ARG A 25 14.90 10.28 6.85
C ARG A 25 14.09 11.50 6.39
N ASP A 26 13.88 11.64 5.09
CA ASP A 26 13.05 12.74 4.55
C ASP A 26 11.60 12.63 5.08
N ILE A 27 11.08 11.40 5.23
CA ILE A 27 9.79 11.16 5.88
C ILE A 27 9.85 11.47 7.38
N GLU A 28 10.93 11.07 8.07
CA GLU A 28 11.11 11.38 9.50
C GLU A 28 11.14 12.89 9.78
N ASP A 29 11.77 13.66 8.89
CA ASP A 29 11.91 15.12 9.00
C ASP A 29 10.57 15.86 8.82
N GLU A 30 9.57 15.23 8.18
CA GLU A 30 8.19 15.74 8.11
C GLU A 30 7.43 15.60 9.42
N ASP A 31 7.94 14.81 10.35
CA ASP A 31 7.33 14.47 11.63
C ASP A 31 5.85 14.06 11.49
N PRO A 32 5.56 12.94 10.78
CA PRO A 32 4.20 12.48 10.60
C PRO A 32 3.62 11.90 11.90
N ASP A 33 2.30 11.99 12.05
CA ASP A 33 1.56 11.34 13.14
C ASP A 33 1.40 9.83 12.88
N TYR A 34 1.31 9.43 11.60
CA TYR A 34 1.14 8.03 11.18
C TYR A 34 2.03 7.71 9.98
N LEU A 35 2.48 6.45 9.92
CA LEU A 35 3.19 5.86 8.79
C LEU A 35 2.39 4.68 8.24
N PHE A 36 1.96 4.77 6.96
CA PHE A 36 1.24 3.70 6.29
C PHE A 36 2.10 3.02 5.23
N LEU A 37 2.23 1.70 5.35
CA LEU A 37 2.98 0.83 4.44
C LEU A 37 1.97 0.06 3.56
N LEU A 38 1.94 0.38 2.26
CA LEU A 38 0.87 -0.04 1.35
C LEU A 38 1.30 -1.20 0.42
N GLY A 39 2.00 -2.18 0.99
CA GLY A 39 2.42 -3.39 0.28
C GLY A 39 3.80 -3.29 -0.36
N ASP A 40 4.31 -4.45 -0.77
CA ASP A 40 5.64 -4.63 -1.36
C ASP A 40 6.77 -4.09 -0.45
N GLN A 41 6.67 -4.37 0.83
CA GLN A 41 7.72 -4.00 1.79
C GLN A 41 8.98 -4.86 1.61
N ILE A 42 8.82 -6.02 0.97
CA ILE A 42 9.88 -6.91 0.53
C ILE A 42 9.58 -7.42 -0.89
N TYR A 43 10.59 -7.98 -1.53
CA TYR A 43 10.45 -8.61 -2.83
C TYR A 43 10.98 -10.03 -2.77
N MET A 44 10.09 -11.03 -2.79
CA MET A 44 10.43 -12.45 -2.82
C MET A 44 11.05 -12.87 -4.15
N ASP A 45 10.71 -12.14 -5.24
CA ASP A 45 11.23 -12.36 -6.57
C ASP A 45 11.27 -11.05 -7.35
N PHE A 46 12.26 -10.92 -8.20
CA PHE A 46 12.38 -9.75 -9.09
C PHE A 46 13.39 -9.99 -10.21
N GLY A 47 13.08 -9.42 -11.39
CA GLY A 47 13.99 -9.44 -12.52
C GLY A 47 14.02 -10.77 -13.28
N LEU A 48 14.88 -10.84 -14.29
CA LEU A 48 15.04 -11.99 -15.17
C LEU A 48 16.04 -13.01 -14.58
N PRO A 49 15.94 -14.30 -14.94
CA PRO A 49 16.82 -15.37 -14.43
C PRO A 49 18.31 -15.13 -14.60
N ILE A 50 18.73 -14.40 -15.65
CA ILE A 50 20.14 -14.07 -15.91
C ILE A 50 20.69 -13.00 -14.94
N PHE A 51 19.81 -12.21 -14.33
CA PHE A 51 20.21 -11.05 -13.51
C PHE A 51 19.78 -11.15 -12.05
N SER A 52 19.03 -12.18 -11.67
CA SER A 52 18.52 -12.34 -10.32
C SER A 52 18.70 -13.75 -9.79
N LYS A 53 19.08 -13.86 -8.52
CA LYS A 53 19.08 -15.14 -7.79
C LYS A 53 17.66 -15.65 -7.52
N GLU A 54 16.71 -14.75 -7.46
CA GLU A 54 15.30 -14.99 -7.20
C GLU A 54 14.48 -14.32 -8.31
N PRO A 55 14.53 -14.89 -9.54
CA PRO A 55 13.80 -14.32 -10.68
C PRO A 55 12.29 -14.42 -10.49
N ILE A 56 11.55 -13.60 -11.24
CA ILE A 56 10.09 -13.57 -11.22
C ILE A 56 9.52 -15.00 -11.30
N GLY A 57 8.65 -15.35 -10.36
CA GLY A 57 8.01 -16.65 -10.22
C GLY A 57 8.86 -17.73 -9.53
N ALA A 58 10.09 -17.45 -9.09
CA ALA A 58 10.92 -18.43 -8.39
C ALA A 58 10.26 -18.99 -7.11
N PRO A 59 9.63 -18.18 -6.24
CA PRO A 59 9.02 -18.67 -5.00
C PRO A 59 7.87 -19.65 -5.22
N LYS A 60 7.22 -19.62 -6.37
CA LYS A 60 6.17 -20.58 -6.74
C LYS A 60 6.64 -22.03 -6.61
N ARG A 61 7.92 -22.29 -6.89
CA ARG A 61 8.54 -23.62 -6.89
C ARG A 61 9.24 -23.98 -5.58
N TYR A 62 9.26 -23.08 -4.59
CA TYR A 62 9.89 -23.37 -3.30
C TYR A 62 9.03 -24.32 -2.46
N SER A 63 9.68 -25.19 -1.67
CA SER A 63 8.98 -25.84 -0.56
C SER A 63 8.49 -24.78 0.44
N VAL A 64 7.52 -25.13 1.27
CA VAL A 64 6.98 -24.21 2.30
C VAL A 64 8.08 -23.66 3.19
N ASP A 65 8.99 -24.52 3.66
CA ASP A 65 10.11 -24.12 4.52
C ASP A 65 11.06 -23.16 3.80
N LYS A 66 11.42 -23.43 2.55
CA LYS A 66 12.27 -22.55 1.76
C LYS A 66 11.57 -21.20 1.51
N PHE A 67 10.28 -21.24 1.19
CA PHE A 67 9.46 -20.05 0.98
C PHE A 67 9.45 -19.17 2.24
N ARG A 68 9.08 -19.76 3.39
CA ARG A 68 9.06 -19.11 4.70
C ARG A 68 10.42 -18.48 5.06
N ASN A 69 11.50 -19.28 4.97
CA ASN A 69 12.84 -18.81 5.31
C ASN A 69 13.34 -17.71 4.38
N THR A 70 13.00 -17.76 3.09
CA THR A 70 13.36 -16.72 2.14
C THR A 70 12.63 -15.42 2.46
N MET A 71 11.33 -15.50 2.69
CA MET A 71 10.51 -14.35 3.05
C MET A 71 10.98 -13.69 4.36
N ASP A 72 11.24 -14.48 5.40
CA ASP A 72 11.72 -13.98 6.68
C ASP A 72 13.07 -13.25 6.56
N LYS A 73 13.99 -13.75 5.75
CA LYS A 73 15.27 -13.09 5.45
C LYS A 73 15.10 -11.76 4.70
N HIS A 74 14.15 -11.66 3.79
CA HIS A 74 13.88 -10.41 3.09
C HIS A 74 13.28 -9.36 4.02
N TYR A 75 12.38 -9.76 4.90
CA TYR A 75 11.88 -8.89 5.97
C TYR A 75 13.01 -8.46 6.91
N GLU A 76 13.83 -9.39 7.41
CA GLU A 76 14.98 -9.09 8.28
C GLU A 76 15.90 -8.07 7.63
N ALA A 77 16.22 -8.24 6.34
CA ALA A 77 17.07 -7.32 5.61
C ALA A 77 16.46 -5.91 5.51
N GLN A 78 15.18 -5.80 5.16
CA GLN A 78 14.51 -4.49 5.07
C GLN A 78 14.36 -3.83 6.44
N TRP A 79 13.97 -4.59 7.48
CA TRP A 79 13.82 -4.06 8.83
C TRP A 79 15.15 -3.74 9.52
N SER A 80 16.27 -4.20 8.97
CA SER A 80 17.62 -3.83 9.42
C SER A 80 18.18 -2.59 8.74
N GLU A 81 17.52 -2.03 7.69
CA GLU A 81 17.96 -0.80 7.05
C GLU A 81 17.91 0.35 8.07
N PRO A 82 19.03 1.07 8.31
CA PRO A 82 19.15 1.94 9.48
C PRO A 82 18.13 3.08 9.55
N HIS A 83 17.80 3.71 8.40
CA HIS A 83 16.85 4.82 8.36
C HIS A 83 15.41 4.34 8.51
N PHE A 84 15.06 3.23 7.82
CA PHE A 84 13.76 2.59 7.98
C PHE A 84 13.55 2.13 9.41
N LYS A 85 14.52 1.39 9.97
CA LYS A 85 14.46 0.86 11.35
C LYS A 85 14.20 1.99 12.35
N LYS A 86 14.97 3.08 12.27
CA LYS A 86 14.83 4.23 13.17
C LYS A 86 13.43 4.84 13.11
N LEU A 87 12.92 5.11 11.89
CA LEU A 87 11.58 5.66 11.70
C LEU A 87 10.51 4.67 12.17
N PHE A 88 10.62 3.40 11.77
CA PHE A 88 9.68 2.36 12.13
C PHE A 88 9.57 2.21 13.66
N GLU A 89 10.69 2.07 14.37
CA GLU A 89 10.71 1.94 15.84
C GLU A 89 10.12 3.18 16.53
N LYS A 90 10.48 4.40 16.07
CA LYS A 90 9.92 5.67 16.58
C LYS A 90 8.40 5.71 16.46
N MET A 91 7.87 5.36 15.29
CA MET A 91 6.44 5.41 15.00
C MET A 91 5.69 4.24 15.64
N HIS A 92 6.28 3.05 15.63
CA HIS A 92 5.70 1.85 16.22
C HIS A 92 5.51 1.98 17.74
N ALA A 93 6.44 2.62 18.44
CA ALA A 93 6.32 2.89 19.88
C ALA A 93 5.09 3.75 20.24
N LYS A 94 4.53 4.48 19.27
CA LYS A 94 3.31 5.29 19.39
C LYS A 94 2.04 4.58 18.85
N ASN A 95 2.14 3.30 18.46
CA ASN A 95 1.10 2.57 17.71
C ASN A 95 0.68 3.29 16.41
N ALA A 96 1.61 3.95 15.74
CA ALA A 96 1.36 4.81 14.59
C ALA A 96 1.81 4.21 13.25
N VAL A 97 2.26 2.94 13.23
CA VAL A 97 2.57 2.22 11.99
C VAL A 97 1.46 1.24 11.67
N HIS A 98 0.88 1.38 10.49
CA HIS A 98 -0.13 0.45 9.98
C HIS A 98 0.14 0.15 8.51
N GLY A 99 -0.42 -0.94 8.01
CA GLY A 99 -0.20 -1.26 6.61
C GLY A 99 -0.97 -2.49 6.13
N THR A 100 -0.82 -2.74 4.86
CA THR A 100 -1.27 -3.95 4.18
C THR A 100 -0.14 -4.48 3.33
N TRP A 101 -0.31 -5.66 2.78
CA TRP A 101 0.62 -6.27 1.84
C TRP A 101 0.20 -6.09 0.39
N ASP A 102 1.11 -6.45 -0.53
CA ASP A 102 0.80 -6.66 -1.93
C ASP A 102 1.39 -8.00 -2.40
N ASP A 103 1.59 -8.23 -3.69
CA ASP A 103 1.92 -9.54 -4.23
C ASP A 103 3.31 -10.06 -3.80
N HIS A 104 4.31 -9.20 -3.71
CA HIS A 104 5.67 -9.60 -3.36
C HIS A 104 5.87 -9.94 -1.88
N ASP A 105 5.15 -9.33 -0.97
CA ASP A 105 5.13 -9.69 0.46
C ASP A 105 3.99 -10.67 0.80
N PHE A 106 3.10 -10.95 -0.16
CA PHE A 106 2.18 -12.07 -0.07
C PHE A 106 2.80 -13.38 -0.60
N ALA A 107 3.42 -13.38 -1.80
CA ALA A 107 3.96 -14.61 -2.38
C ALA A 107 5.04 -14.40 -3.46
N TRP A 108 4.67 -13.96 -4.64
CA TRP A 108 5.51 -13.69 -5.82
C TRP A 108 4.83 -12.70 -6.74
N ASN A 109 5.56 -12.15 -7.71
CA ASN A 109 5.05 -11.16 -8.65
C ASN A 109 3.71 -11.58 -9.28
N ASN A 110 2.69 -10.74 -9.12
CA ASN A 110 1.30 -10.94 -9.56
C ASN A 110 0.65 -12.23 -8.99
N ALA A 111 0.95 -12.62 -7.75
CA ALA A 111 0.31 -13.76 -7.12
C ALA A 111 -1.15 -13.47 -6.75
N TYR A 112 -2.02 -14.43 -7.01
CA TYR A 112 -3.42 -14.44 -6.60
C TYR A 112 -3.65 -15.51 -5.54
N GLY A 113 -4.45 -15.23 -4.53
CA GLY A 113 -4.71 -16.15 -3.43
C GLY A 113 -5.22 -17.52 -3.86
N SER A 114 -5.98 -17.58 -4.95
CA SER A 114 -6.47 -18.84 -5.52
C SER A 114 -5.37 -19.71 -6.20
N GLU A 115 -4.16 -19.17 -6.39
CA GLU A 115 -3.01 -19.90 -6.98
C GLU A 115 -1.96 -20.28 -5.94
N VAL A 116 -2.04 -19.74 -4.72
CA VAL A 116 -1.06 -19.96 -3.66
C VAL A 116 -1.58 -21.02 -2.69
N GLU A 117 -0.79 -22.05 -2.44
CA GLU A 117 -1.15 -23.09 -1.47
C GLU A 117 -1.34 -22.53 -0.05
N ASP A 118 -2.29 -23.06 0.71
CA ASP A 118 -2.67 -22.54 2.02
C ASP A 118 -1.50 -22.48 3.02
N ALA A 119 -0.58 -23.44 2.96
CA ALA A 119 0.59 -23.44 3.82
C ALA A 119 1.51 -22.24 3.57
N LYS A 120 1.68 -21.80 2.30
CA LYS A 120 2.44 -20.59 1.95
C LYS A 120 1.68 -19.33 2.34
N LYS A 121 0.35 -19.27 2.07
CA LYS A 121 -0.48 -18.15 2.51
C LYS A 121 -0.41 -17.93 4.02
N ASN A 122 -0.47 -19.01 4.80
CA ASN A 122 -0.36 -18.95 6.25
C ASN A 122 1.03 -18.47 6.69
N ALA A 123 2.11 -18.98 6.07
CA ALA A 123 3.46 -18.53 6.36
C ALA A 123 3.65 -17.03 6.07
N SER A 124 3.13 -16.54 4.94
CA SER A 124 3.17 -15.12 4.60
C SER A 124 2.46 -14.26 5.64
N ARG A 125 1.26 -14.66 6.04
CA ARG A 125 0.45 -13.94 7.02
C ARG A 125 1.09 -13.88 8.40
N GLU A 126 1.65 -15.00 8.87
CA GLU A 126 2.39 -15.07 10.12
C GLU A 126 3.63 -14.14 10.08
N LEU A 127 4.38 -14.16 8.98
CA LEU A 127 5.56 -13.31 8.83
C LEU A 127 5.20 -11.83 8.69
N PHE A 128 4.16 -11.51 7.95
CA PHE A 128 3.65 -10.14 7.88
C PHE A 128 3.31 -9.61 9.28
N HIS A 129 2.54 -10.35 10.07
CA HIS A 129 2.20 -9.95 11.44
C HIS A 129 3.44 -9.85 12.34
N LYS A 130 4.39 -10.78 12.22
CA LYS A 130 5.66 -10.76 12.97
C LYS A 130 6.43 -9.46 12.71
N TRP A 131 6.62 -9.10 11.45
CA TRP A 131 7.48 -7.98 11.07
C TRP A 131 6.80 -6.62 11.14
N MET A 132 5.53 -6.55 10.82
CA MET A 132 4.72 -5.35 11.06
C MET A 132 4.44 -5.13 12.55
N ASN A 133 4.71 -6.15 13.38
CA ASN A 133 4.45 -6.14 14.81
C ASN A 133 3.01 -5.71 15.14
N CYS A 134 2.08 -6.24 14.35
CA CYS A 134 0.66 -5.96 14.54
C CYS A 134 0.15 -6.73 15.75
N SER A 135 -0.25 -6.03 16.79
CA SER A 135 -0.84 -6.60 18.01
C SER A 135 -2.29 -7.08 17.79
N THR A 136 -2.62 -7.54 16.59
CA THR A 136 -3.98 -8.03 16.30
C THR A 136 -4.10 -9.49 16.74
N ASN A 137 -5.07 -9.78 17.59
CA ASN A 137 -5.48 -11.16 17.90
C ASN A 137 -6.21 -11.85 16.72
N LYS A 138 -6.19 -11.22 15.54
CA LYS A 138 -6.86 -11.68 14.33
C LYS A 138 -5.85 -12.16 13.32
N PRO A 139 -6.11 -13.28 12.64
CA PRO A 139 -5.21 -13.77 11.59
C PRO A 139 -5.27 -12.94 10.30
N GLU A 140 -6.34 -12.18 10.06
CA GLU A 140 -6.54 -11.40 8.85
C GLU A 140 -5.57 -10.21 8.79
N VAL A 141 -5.13 -9.88 7.57
CA VAL A 141 -4.31 -8.68 7.32
C VAL A 141 -5.19 -7.44 7.25
N TYR A 142 -6.41 -7.58 6.69
CA TYR A 142 -7.33 -6.45 6.64
C TYR A 142 -7.79 -6.02 8.03
N HIS A 143 -7.79 -4.72 8.26
CA HIS A 143 -8.18 -4.15 9.54
C HIS A 143 -8.62 -2.68 9.37
N HIS A 144 -9.06 -2.05 10.44
CA HIS A 144 -9.29 -0.61 10.47
C HIS A 144 -8.74 -0.01 11.75
N ILE A 145 -8.48 1.29 11.66
CA ILE A 145 -8.18 2.14 12.81
C ILE A 145 -9.05 3.39 12.73
N ASP A 146 -9.39 3.93 13.88
CA ASP A 146 -9.98 5.26 13.99
C ASP A 146 -8.90 6.23 14.51
N ILE A 147 -8.67 7.27 13.73
CA ILE A 147 -7.77 8.36 14.08
C ILE A 147 -8.57 9.66 14.17
N PRO A 148 -8.04 10.76 14.70
CA PRO A 148 -8.77 12.02 14.76
C PRO A 148 -9.31 12.41 13.36
N ASN A 149 -10.61 12.67 13.30
CA ASN A 149 -11.37 13.06 12.11
C ASN A 149 -11.46 12.01 10.99
N ALA A 150 -10.80 10.84 11.08
CA ALA A 150 -10.84 9.86 9.99
C ALA A 150 -10.98 8.42 10.50
N ARG A 151 -11.63 7.58 9.67
CA ARG A 151 -11.51 6.13 9.71
C ARG A 151 -10.60 5.67 8.59
N VAL A 152 -9.62 4.83 8.92
CA VAL A 152 -8.71 4.23 7.96
C VAL A 152 -8.98 2.74 7.87
N ILE A 153 -9.19 2.24 6.67
CA ILE A 153 -9.52 0.84 6.38
C ILE A 153 -8.39 0.27 5.51
N PHE A 154 -7.67 -0.72 6.00
CA PHE A 154 -6.63 -1.43 5.27
C PHE A 154 -7.22 -2.70 4.67
N LEU A 155 -7.09 -2.88 3.36
CA LEU A 155 -7.64 -4.00 2.62
C LEU A 155 -6.54 -4.97 2.19
N ASP A 156 -6.83 -6.26 2.33
CA ASP A 156 -6.04 -7.35 1.79
C ASP A 156 -6.52 -7.67 0.37
N THR A 157 -5.77 -7.30 -0.63
CA THR A 157 -6.09 -7.51 -2.05
C THR A 157 -5.43 -8.75 -2.65
N ARG A 158 -4.87 -9.66 -1.81
CA ARG A 158 -4.13 -10.82 -2.30
C ARG A 158 -4.67 -12.15 -1.83
N TYR A 159 -4.96 -12.31 -0.54
CA TYR A 159 -5.27 -13.61 0.05
C TYR A 159 -6.47 -14.33 -0.59
N TYR A 160 -7.51 -13.56 -0.98
CA TYR A 160 -8.75 -14.09 -1.55
C TYR A 160 -8.88 -13.84 -3.06
N ALA A 161 -7.91 -13.18 -3.66
CA ALA A 161 -7.97 -12.76 -5.05
C ALA A 161 -8.05 -13.95 -6.01
N ASP A 162 -8.94 -13.84 -6.99
CA ASP A 162 -9.10 -14.83 -8.05
C ASP A 162 -8.06 -14.65 -9.15
N ALA A 163 -7.51 -15.79 -9.62
CA ALA A 163 -6.59 -15.83 -10.73
C ALA A 163 -7.19 -15.29 -12.04
N ARG A 164 -6.32 -14.94 -12.97
CA ARG A 164 -6.74 -14.55 -14.33
C ARG A 164 -7.47 -15.71 -15.01
N GLY A 165 -8.51 -15.36 -15.78
CA GLY A 165 -9.32 -16.35 -16.51
C GLY A 165 -10.57 -16.83 -15.76
N LYS A 166 -10.74 -16.53 -14.49
CA LYS A 166 -12.05 -16.67 -13.80
C LYS A 166 -13.00 -15.55 -14.23
N SER A 167 -14.30 -15.83 -14.23
CA SER A 167 -15.38 -14.85 -14.46
C SER A 167 -16.65 -15.32 -13.75
N PRO A 168 -17.24 -14.51 -12.86
CA PRO A 168 -16.72 -13.22 -12.38
C PRO A 168 -15.48 -13.39 -11.50
N ARG A 169 -14.67 -12.32 -11.37
CA ARG A 169 -13.48 -12.30 -10.51
C ARG A 169 -13.76 -11.55 -9.23
N ASN A 170 -13.40 -12.18 -8.11
CA ASN A 170 -13.45 -11.59 -6.77
C ASN A 170 -12.03 -11.19 -6.33
N LEU A 171 -11.92 -10.13 -5.55
CA LEU A 171 -10.67 -9.62 -5.01
C LEU A 171 -10.59 -9.84 -3.49
N LEU A 172 -11.61 -9.43 -2.76
CA LEU A 172 -11.59 -9.39 -1.30
C LEU A 172 -12.11 -10.66 -0.61
N GLY A 173 -12.94 -11.44 -1.31
CA GLY A 173 -13.76 -12.46 -0.67
C GLY A 173 -14.91 -11.86 0.17
N GLU A 174 -15.93 -12.67 0.47
CA GLU A 174 -17.17 -12.17 1.07
C GLU A 174 -17.00 -11.62 2.49
N SER A 175 -16.23 -12.29 3.34
CA SER A 175 -16.04 -11.84 4.73
C SER A 175 -15.37 -10.48 4.82
N GLN A 176 -14.35 -10.23 3.99
CA GLN A 176 -13.69 -8.94 3.96
C GLN A 176 -14.58 -7.86 3.32
N PHE A 177 -15.40 -8.24 2.34
CA PHE A 177 -16.31 -7.29 1.71
C PHE A 177 -17.41 -6.84 2.70
N GLN A 178 -17.96 -7.76 3.49
CA GLN A 178 -18.91 -7.45 4.58
C GLN A 178 -18.25 -6.54 5.65
N PHE A 179 -16.99 -6.82 6.01
CA PHE A 179 -16.22 -5.94 6.88
C PHE A 179 -16.12 -4.52 6.30
N LEU A 180 -15.79 -4.38 5.01
CA LEU A 180 -15.69 -3.09 4.35
C LEU A 180 -17.04 -2.35 4.37
N GLU A 181 -18.14 -3.03 4.03
CA GLU A 181 -19.49 -2.50 4.07
C GLU A 181 -19.86 -1.98 5.47
N GLU A 182 -19.60 -2.78 6.50
CA GLU A 182 -19.83 -2.40 7.90
C GLU A 182 -19.03 -1.14 8.27
N LYS A 183 -17.71 -1.09 7.91
CA LYS A 183 -16.88 0.05 8.29
C LYS A 183 -17.22 1.33 7.51
N LEU A 184 -17.80 1.21 6.33
CA LEU A 184 -18.31 2.33 5.56
C LEU A 184 -19.67 2.87 6.04
N GLN A 185 -20.43 2.12 6.85
CA GLN A 185 -21.70 2.59 7.41
C GLN A 185 -21.53 3.64 8.52
N HIS A 186 -20.36 3.65 9.18
CA HIS A 186 -20.08 4.60 10.24
C HIS A 186 -19.58 5.93 9.67
N GLU A 187 -20.33 6.99 9.89
CA GLU A 187 -19.94 8.32 9.45
C GLU A 187 -18.74 8.85 10.25
N ARG A 188 -17.70 9.21 9.52
CA ARG A 188 -16.55 9.98 9.98
C ARG A 188 -16.36 11.14 9.01
N MET A 189 -15.63 12.17 9.44
CA MET A 189 -15.32 13.31 8.56
C MET A 189 -14.62 12.83 7.29
N TYR A 190 -13.66 11.91 7.44
CA TYR A 190 -12.96 11.26 6.32
C TYR A 190 -13.00 9.75 6.46
N THR A 191 -13.06 9.08 5.31
CA THR A 191 -12.76 7.66 5.18
C THR A 191 -11.54 7.51 4.27
N ILE A 192 -10.51 6.85 4.77
CA ILE A 192 -9.29 6.55 4.01
C ILE A 192 -9.22 5.05 3.80
N ILE A 193 -9.29 4.61 2.54
CA ILE A 193 -9.17 3.20 2.17
C ILE A 193 -7.75 2.98 1.67
N CYS A 194 -7.02 2.05 2.27
CA CYS A 194 -5.65 1.67 1.94
C CYS A 194 -5.62 0.31 1.26
N SER A 195 -4.91 0.19 0.15
CA SER A 195 -4.84 -1.00 -0.70
C SER A 195 -3.45 -1.16 -1.29
N GLY A 196 -2.98 -2.40 -1.48
CA GLY A 196 -1.81 -2.67 -2.33
C GLY A 196 -2.11 -2.25 -3.77
N LEU A 197 -3.22 -2.75 -4.33
CA LEU A 197 -3.63 -2.47 -5.71
C LEU A 197 -4.30 -1.10 -5.89
N THR A 198 -4.04 -0.48 -7.03
CA THR A 198 -4.73 0.73 -7.49
C THR A 198 -6.15 0.43 -7.95
N LEU A 199 -7.02 1.45 -8.03
CA LEU A 199 -8.39 1.30 -8.55
C LEU A 199 -8.40 1.01 -10.05
N THR A 200 -7.66 1.81 -10.84
CA THR A 200 -7.73 1.76 -12.32
C THR A 200 -6.38 1.95 -13.01
N ASN A 201 -5.29 2.00 -12.29
CA ASN A 201 -3.97 2.26 -12.84
C ASN A 201 -3.12 0.97 -12.88
N GLY A 202 -2.04 0.97 -13.65
CA GLY A 202 -1.14 -0.18 -13.75
C GLY A 202 -1.69 -1.31 -14.60
N ASN A 203 -0.92 -2.41 -14.63
CA ASN A 203 -1.25 -3.63 -15.39
C ASN A 203 -2.13 -4.60 -14.57
N GLU A 204 -2.23 -4.35 -13.28
CA GLU A 204 -3.10 -5.03 -12.32
C GLU A 204 -3.80 -3.97 -11.48
N ASN A 205 -5.09 -4.07 -11.31
CA ASN A 205 -5.87 -3.07 -10.60
C ASN A 205 -7.28 -3.62 -10.25
N TRP A 206 -8.00 -2.92 -9.38
CA TRP A 206 -9.33 -3.31 -8.94
C TRP A 206 -10.34 -3.48 -10.08
N ALA A 207 -10.27 -2.66 -11.14
CA ALA A 207 -11.20 -2.74 -12.27
C ALA A 207 -11.08 -4.07 -13.05
N MET A 208 -10.02 -4.83 -12.84
CA MET A 208 -9.88 -6.19 -13.39
C MET A 208 -10.65 -7.26 -12.61
N PHE A 209 -11.19 -6.91 -11.44
CA PHE A 209 -12.01 -7.74 -10.57
C PHE A 209 -13.44 -7.18 -10.60
N ASP A 210 -14.11 -7.41 -11.71
CA ASP A 210 -15.33 -6.71 -12.13
C ASP A 210 -16.47 -6.78 -11.12
N GLN A 211 -16.60 -7.88 -10.39
CA GLN A 211 -17.63 -8.03 -9.36
C GLN A 211 -17.35 -7.11 -8.17
N ASP A 212 -16.16 -7.20 -7.59
CA ASP A 212 -15.82 -6.43 -6.40
C ASP A 212 -15.65 -4.94 -6.72
N TYR A 213 -15.16 -4.61 -7.92
CA TYR A 213 -15.06 -3.22 -8.33
C TYR A 213 -16.43 -2.55 -8.52
N LYS A 214 -17.42 -3.28 -9.05
CA LYS A 214 -18.80 -2.79 -9.13
C LYS A 214 -19.42 -2.60 -7.75
N ARG A 215 -19.21 -3.58 -6.84
CA ARG A 215 -19.69 -3.47 -5.44
C ARG A 215 -19.06 -2.26 -4.75
N LEU A 216 -17.74 -2.11 -4.81
CA LEU A 216 -17.02 -0.96 -4.23
C LEU A 216 -17.52 0.36 -4.81
N SER A 217 -17.66 0.45 -6.13
CA SER A 217 -18.14 1.66 -6.78
C SER A 217 -19.55 2.03 -6.33
N SER A 218 -20.44 1.05 -6.18
CA SER A 218 -21.80 1.27 -5.66
C SER A 218 -21.80 1.74 -4.20
N LEU A 219 -20.94 1.19 -3.36
CA LEU A 219 -20.82 1.59 -1.95
C LEU A 219 -20.30 3.03 -1.79
N LEU A 220 -19.47 3.49 -2.72
CA LEU A 220 -18.82 4.80 -2.65
C LEU A 220 -19.54 5.90 -3.46
N ASN A 221 -20.50 5.54 -4.33
CA ASN A 221 -21.10 6.46 -5.28
C ASN A 221 -21.72 7.71 -4.63
N ASP A 222 -22.36 7.56 -3.46
CA ASP A 222 -23.02 8.64 -2.73
C ASP A 222 -22.21 9.14 -1.52
N LYS A 223 -20.99 8.62 -1.34
CA LYS A 223 -20.13 8.99 -0.21
C LYS A 223 -19.20 10.12 -0.58
N LYS A 224 -19.21 11.17 0.22
CA LYS A 224 -18.23 12.26 0.17
C LYS A 224 -17.05 11.96 1.11
N ASN A 225 -15.96 12.68 0.95
CA ASN A 225 -14.82 12.68 1.85
C ASN A 225 -14.11 11.30 1.93
N VAL A 226 -14.13 10.55 0.82
CA VAL A 226 -13.41 9.28 0.70
C VAL A 226 -12.13 9.47 -0.09
N LEU A 227 -11.03 9.01 0.48
CA LEU A 227 -9.70 8.94 -0.14
C LEU A 227 -9.29 7.48 -0.30
N PHE A 228 -8.72 7.11 -1.43
CA PHE A 228 -8.18 5.80 -1.69
C PHE A 228 -6.66 5.90 -1.86
N LEU A 229 -5.90 5.30 -0.94
CA LEU A 229 -4.44 5.25 -1.00
C LEU A 229 -4.00 3.91 -1.56
N ALA A 230 -3.08 3.93 -2.53
CA ALA A 230 -2.65 2.70 -3.17
C ALA A 230 -1.14 2.64 -3.45
N GLY A 231 -0.65 1.41 -3.68
CA GLY A 231 0.71 1.04 -4.02
C GLY A 231 0.92 0.60 -5.48
N ASP A 232 1.76 -0.40 -5.70
CA ASP A 232 2.00 -1.25 -6.88
C ASP A 232 2.73 -0.61 -8.07
N ILE A 233 2.37 0.58 -8.54
CA ILE A 233 2.73 1.08 -9.88
C ILE A 233 4.08 1.80 -10.01
N HIS A 234 4.90 1.79 -8.97
CA HIS A 234 6.26 2.36 -8.91
C HIS A 234 6.34 3.84 -9.31
N ARG A 235 5.33 4.64 -8.97
CA ARG A 235 5.27 6.09 -9.24
C ARG A 235 4.22 6.79 -8.39
N ASN A 236 4.36 8.11 -8.30
CA ASN A 236 3.34 8.98 -7.76
C ASN A 236 2.19 9.21 -8.75
N LYS A 237 0.97 9.21 -8.27
CA LYS A 237 -0.20 9.62 -9.04
C LYS A 237 -1.31 10.18 -8.16
N PHE A 238 -1.90 11.28 -8.61
CA PHE A 238 -3.12 11.85 -8.04
C PHE A 238 -4.22 11.79 -9.10
N SER A 239 -5.38 11.26 -8.74
CA SER A 239 -6.50 11.11 -9.66
C SER A 239 -7.79 11.54 -8.97
N SER A 240 -8.51 12.48 -9.57
CA SER A 240 -9.80 12.96 -9.07
C SER A 240 -10.92 11.95 -9.35
N PRO A 241 -12.03 12.01 -8.59
CA PRO A 241 -13.25 11.27 -8.88
C PRO A 241 -13.74 11.50 -10.31
N GLY A 242 -14.41 10.53 -10.90
CA GLY A 242 -14.95 10.59 -12.25
C GLY A 242 -15.63 9.28 -12.63
N ILE A 243 -16.06 9.14 -13.89
CA ILE A 243 -16.85 7.99 -14.39
C ILE A 243 -16.25 6.62 -14.01
N LYS A 244 -14.93 6.53 -14.01
CA LYS A 244 -14.22 5.27 -13.72
C LYS A 244 -13.66 5.18 -12.29
N ARG A 245 -13.83 6.19 -11.46
CA ARG A 245 -13.30 6.23 -10.08
C ARG A 245 -14.30 6.89 -9.16
N PRO A 246 -14.79 6.18 -8.14
CA PRO A 246 -15.82 6.71 -7.24
C PRO A 246 -15.29 7.74 -6.23
N CYS A 247 -13.97 7.82 -6.03
CA CYS A 247 -13.33 8.70 -5.05
C CYS A 247 -11.96 9.20 -5.55
N TYR A 248 -11.29 10.06 -4.78
CA TYR A 248 -9.88 10.41 -5.02
C TYR A 248 -9.00 9.18 -4.85
N GLU A 249 -8.15 8.91 -5.84
CA GLU A 249 -7.12 7.88 -5.78
C GLU A 249 -5.74 8.54 -5.73
N ILE A 250 -5.00 8.23 -4.69
CA ILE A 250 -3.69 8.80 -4.41
C ILE A 250 -2.70 7.65 -4.31
N VAL A 251 -1.74 7.62 -5.20
CA VAL A 251 -0.73 6.55 -5.27
C VAL A 251 0.63 7.13 -4.95
N SER A 252 1.35 6.45 -4.09
CA SER A 252 2.77 6.67 -3.89
C SER A 252 3.45 5.32 -3.68
N SER A 253 4.17 4.87 -4.71
CA SER A 253 4.69 3.50 -4.75
C SER A 253 6.02 3.44 -5.47
N GLY A 254 7.09 3.44 -4.72
CA GLY A 254 8.43 3.41 -5.31
C GLY A 254 9.48 3.85 -4.31
N MET A 255 9.25 3.54 -3.02
CA MET A 255 10.14 3.99 -1.94
C MET A 255 11.60 3.59 -2.22
N ALA A 256 11.83 2.34 -2.66
CA ALA A 256 13.15 1.83 -3.00
C ALA A 256 13.07 0.74 -4.06
N VAL A 257 12.62 1.08 -5.27
CA VAL A 257 12.43 0.11 -6.36
C VAL A 257 12.80 0.70 -7.71
N ASN A 258 13.16 -0.16 -8.66
CA ASN A 258 13.37 0.17 -10.06
C ASN A 258 12.75 -0.89 -10.99
N ILE A 259 12.50 -0.55 -12.24
CA ILE A 259 11.88 -1.46 -13.22
C ILE A 259 12.82 -2.59 -13.62
N PHE A 260 14.10 -2.29 -13.85
CA PHE A 260 15.02 -3.25 -14.44
C PHE A 260 15.68 -4.19 -13.44
N GLY A 261 15.47 -3.98 -12.13
CA GLY A 261 16.14 -4.76 -11.09
C GLY A 261 17.64 -4.45 -10.96
N LEU A 262 18.17 -3.51 -11.71
CA LEU A 262 19.53 -3.02 -11.65
C LEU A 262 19.54 -1.59 -11.11
N PRO A 263 20.55 -1.17 -10.31
CA PRO A 263 20.64 0.17 -9.76
C PRO A 263 21.10 1.18 -10.83
N LEU A 264 20.29 1.34 -11.88
CA LEU A 264 20.57 2.27 -12.96
C LEU A 264 20.04 3.65 -12.57
N SER A 265 20.90 4.67 -12.65
CA SER A 265 20.58 6.04 -12.22
C SER A 265 19.38 6.66 -12.95
N PHE A 266 19.12 6.26 -14.20
CA PHE A 266 17.99 6.73 -14.98
C PHE A 266 16.66 6.05 -14.61
N ASP A 267 16.70 4.91 -13.92
CA ASP A 267 15.53 4.17 -13.45
C ASP A 267 15.25 4.41 -11.95
N ASP A 268 15.72 5.52 -11.41
CA ASP A 268 15.41 5.93 -10.05
C ASP A 268 13.95 6.39 -9.94
N ARG A 269 13.14 5.60 -9.25
CA ARG A 269 11.70 5.81 -9.06
C ARG A 269 11.32 6.18 -7.65
N ARG A 270 12.31 6.49 -6.80
CA ARG A 270 12.08 6.81 -5.39
C ARG A 270 11.03 7.90 -5.23
N ASN A 271 9.99 7.54 -4.50
CA ASN A 271 8.87 8.45 -4.22
C ASN A 271 8.15 8.05 -2.93
N TRP A 272 7.50 9.03 -2.32
CA TRP A 272 6.66 8.85 -1.14
C TRP A 272 5.60 9.94 -1.09
N GLY A 273 4.54 9.71 -0.30
CA GLY A 273 3.41 10.63 -0.16
C GLY A 273 3.18 11.07 1.28
N LEU A 274 2.64 12.27 1.43
CA LEU A 274 2.14 12.82 2.69
C LEU A 274 0.72 13.32 2.50
N ILE A 275 -0.17 12.95 3.42
CA ILE A 275 -1.49 13.58 3.55
C ILE A 275 -1.52 14.34 4.85
N ALA A 276 -1.96 15.59 4.82
CA ALA A 276 -2.23 16.39 6.01
C ALA A 276 -3.66 16.93 5.94
N PHE A 277 -4.48 16.72 6.96
CA PHE A 277 -5.88 17.12 6.93
C PHE A 277 -6.37 17.70 8.26
N ASP A 278 -7.34 18.58 8.14
CA ASP A 278 -8.15 19.12 9.23
C ASP A 278 -9.63 19.16 8.81
N GLU A 279 -10.45 19.95 9.47
CA GLU A 279 -11.87 20.09 9.16
C GLU A 279 -12.16 20.85 7.86
N LYS A 280 -11.17 21.54 7.28
CA LYS A 280 -11.36 22.46 6.14
C LYS A 280 -10.82 21.91 4.84
N GLU A 281 -9.73 21.19 4.89
CA GLU A 281 -9.03 20.75 3.69
C GLU A 281 -8.19 19.47 3.92
N VAL A 282 -7.93 18.77 2.83
CA VAL A 282 -6.93 17.72 2.74
C VAL A 282 -5.81 18.20 1.83
N ILE A 283 -4.61 18.24 2.34
CA ILE A 283 -3.39 18.53 1.59
C ILE A 283 -2.73 17.21 1.27
N VAL A 284 -2.50 16.93 0.00
CA VAL A 284 -1.75 15.76 -0.49
C VAL A 284 -0.45 16.26 -1.11
N ARG A 285 0.67 15.79 -0.60
CA ARG A 285 1.99 16.07 -1.18
C ARG A 285 2.61 14.76 -1.66
N LEU A 286 2.99 14.73 -2.93
CA LEU A 286 3.64 13.61 -3.58
C LEU A 286 5.05 14.03 -3.96
N THR A 287 6.05 13.39 -3.36
CA THR A 287 7.47 13.70 -3.50
C THR A 287 8.17 12.63 -4.33
N ASP A 288 8.98 13.03 -5.28
CA ASP A 288 9.91 12.19 -6.02
C ASP A 288 11.26 12.91 -6.20
N LYS A 289 12.19 12.33 -6.92
CA LYS A 289 13.53 12.91 -7.18
C LYS A 289 13.52 14.27 -7.89
N ARG A 290 12.39 14.70 -8.45
CA ARG A 290 12.22 15.97 -9.17
C ARG A 290 11.64 17.06 -8.29
N GLY A 291 11.30 16.74 -7.04
CA GLY A 291 10.67 17.62 -6.08
C GLY A 291 9.28 17.15 -5.67
N SER A 292 8.48 18.04 -5.14
CA SER A 292 7.15 17.72 -4.59
C SER A 292 6.04 18.42 -5.39
N GLN A 293 4.95 17.69 -5.59
CA GLN A 293 3.71 18.24 -6.10
C GLN A 293 2.65 18.22 -5.00
N GLN A 294 1.98 19.35 -4.77
CA GLN A 294 0.92 19.49 -3.79
C GLN A 294 -0.43 19.62 -4.44
N TYR A 295 -1.41 18.92 -3.88
CA TYR A 295 -2.82 19.01 -4.20
C TYR A 295 -3.57 19.42 -2.92
N VAL A 296 -4.55 20.29 -3.05
CA VAL A 296 -5.41 20.69 -1.93
C VAL A 296 -6.86 20.36 -2.32
N ILE A 297 -7.52 19.55 -1.50
CA ILE A 297 -8.93 19.19 -1.66
C ILE A 297 -9.70 19.98 -0.62
N ASN A 298 -10.60 20.85 -1.05
CA ASN A 298 -11.47 21.59 -0.17
C ASN A 298 -12.60 20.69 0.36
N THR A 299 -12.78 20.62 1.67
CA THR A 299 -13.74 19.73 2.32
C THR A 299 -15.20 20.02 1.94
N THR A 300 -15.56 21.29 1.80
CA THR A 300 -16.95 21.69 1.51
C THR A 300 -17.34 21.36 0.07
N SER A 301 -16.50 21.73 -0.90
CA SER A 301 -16.77 21.49 -2.32
C SER A 301 -16.34 20.10 -2.80
N TRP A 302 -15.43 19.48 -2.08
CA TRP A 302 -14.74 18.23 -2.47
C TRP A 302 -14.07 18.32 -3.84
N LEU A 303 -13.56 19.52 -4.19
CA LEU A 303 -12.81 19.80 -5.41
C LEU A 303 -11.33 20.03 -5.09
N SER A 304 -10.45 19.66 -6.02
CA SER A 304 -9.00 19.79 -5.86
C SER A 304 -8.40 20.89 -6.74
N GLY A 305 -7.40 21.58 -6.19
CA GLY A 305 -6.42 22.38 -6.92
C GLY A 305 -5.02 21.79 -6.78
N SER A 306 -4.07 22.20 -7.62
CA SER A 306 -2.70 21.71 -7.56
C SER A 306 -1.66 22.82 -7.69
N LYS A 307 -0.48 22.60 -7.08
CA LYS A 307 0.66 23.49 -7.17
C LYS A 307 1.96 22.65 -7.15
N GLN A 308 2.89 22.95 -8.05
CA GLN A 308 4.24 22.41 -7.98
C GLN A 308 5.00 23.10 -6.83
N LEU A 309 5.60 22.30 -5.96
CA LEU A 309 6.54 22.76 -4.93
C LEU A 309 7.97 22.53 -5.45
N VAL A 310 8.78 23.54 -5.36
CA VAL A 310 10.20 23.49 -5.77
C VAL A 310 11.02 22.85 -4.67
#